data_b756d139d78d84194079e70908ddb156
#
_entry.id   b756d139d78d84194079e70908ddb156
#
_cell.length_a   1.000
_cell.length_b   1.000
_cell.length_c   1.000
_cell.angle_alpha   90.00
_cell.angle_beta   90.00
_cell.angle_gamma   90.00
#
_symmetry.space_group_name_H-M   'P 1'
#
loop_
_entity.id
_entity.type
_entity.pdbx_description
1 polymer ?
#
loop_
_entity_poly.entity_id
_entity_poly.type
_entity_poly.pdbx_seq_one_letter_code
_entity_poly.pdbx_strand_id
1 'polypeptide(L)'
;MGILTLDNFDVKDKTVLLRVDMNCPIHPDTCEILGTKRIEEVVETINALDGAKIVVISHQGRVGRDDFVGMEEHAKQLEKFSNKKVRYVADVIGSLAQKEIKEMKSDEIILLDNLRLCAEENYEFSLEESARTIMVQRLKDLFDLFILDSFPSAHRTHPSLVGFAQVLPTCAGRLLEREVKQLDNILTVAKSPFTVVLGGSKVDDRLKAIKLLIKKERADHVPVSYTHLTLPTT
;
A
#
# COMPACT_ATOMS: atom_id res chain seq x y z
N MET A 1 -6.03 17.06 11.76
CA MET A 1 -6.37 17.28 10.34
C MET A 1 -7.03 16.02 9.85
N GLY A 2 -8.33 16.04 9.50
CA GLY A 2 -9.04 14.83 9.08
C GLY A 2 -8.58 14.40 7.69
N ILE A 3 -8.32 13.09 7.51
CA ILE A 3 -8.12 12.51 6.18
C ILE A 3 -9.49 12.20 5.58
N LEU A 4 -9.63 12.29 4.26
CA LEU A 4 -10.80 11.78 3.55
C LEU A 4 -10.80 10.25 3.60
N THR A 5 -11.95 9.67 3.88
CA THR A 5 -12.16 8.22 3.99
C THR A 5 -13.21 7.75 2.99
N LEU A 6 -13.43 6.46 2.89
CA LEU A 6 -14.47 5.88 2.03
C LEU A 6 -15.85 6.43 2.34
N ASP A 7 -16.15 6.80 3.59
CA ASP A 7 -17.45 7.34 3.99
C ASP A 7 -17.79 8.70 3.36
N ASN A 8 -16.78 9.36 2.75
CA ASN A 8 -16.97 10.64 2.05
C ASN A 8 -17.31 10.50 0.58
N PHE A 9 -17.37 9.26 0.04
CA PHE A 9 -17.56 9.02 -1.39
C PHE A 9 -18.64 7.96 -1.64
N ASP A 10 -19.46 8.21 -2.64
CA ASP A 10 -20.33 7.18 -3.21
C ASP A 10 -19.51 6.39 -4.24
N VAL A 11 -19.34 5.09 -3.98
CA VAL A 11 -18.52 4.18 -4.80
C VAL A 11 -19.36 3.30 -5.75
N LYS A 12 -20.70 3.32 -5.62
CA LYS A 12 -21.57 2.47 -6.42
C LYS A 12 -21.41 2.79 -7.91
N ASP A 13 -21.26 1.75 -8.71
CA ASP A 13 -21.04 1.79 -10.17
C ASP A 13 -19.77 2.54 -10.61
N LYS A 14 -18.94 3.00 -9.67
CA LYS A 14 -17.65 3.66 -9.95
C LYS A 14 -16.56 2.67 -10.25
N THR A 15 -15.62 3.07 -11.11
CA THR A 15 -14.37 2.35 -11.31
C THR A 15 -13.33 2.92 -10.35
N VAL A 16 -12.92 2.13 -9.36
CA VAL A 16 -11.99 2.55 -8.31
C VAL A 16 -10.62 1.91 -8.49
N LEU A 17 -9.57 2.71 -8.37
CA LEU A 17 -8.19 2.24 -8.32
C LEU A 17 -7.79 2.09 -6.86
N LEU A 18 -7.60 0.85 -6.40
CA LEU A 18 -7.25 0.53 -5.03
C LEU A 18 -5.76 0.14 -4.91
N ARG A 19 -4.95 1.00 -4.32
CA ARG A 19 -3.52 0.75 -4.05
C ARG A 19 -3.34 0.14 -2.66
N VAL A 20 -2.91 -1.11 -2.62
CA VAL A 20 -2.71 -1.89 -1.39
C VAL A 20 -1.27 -2.34 -1.21
N ASP A 21 -0.91 -2.82 -0.03
CA ASP A 21 0.37 -3.49 0.23
C ASP A 21 0.15 -5.00 0.40
N MET A 22 0.41 -5.75 -0.66
CA MET A 22 0.42 -7.22 -0.64
C MET A 22 1.84 -7.78 -0.83
N ASN A 23 2.88 -7.04 -0.45
CA ASN A 23 4.27 -7.50 -0.52
C ASN A 23 4.54 -8.56 0.55
N CYS A 24 4.26 -9.81 0.22
CA CYS A 24 4.33 -10.97 1.10
C CYS A 24 5.72 -11.62 1.10
N PRO A 25 6.09 -12.36 2.15
CA PRO A 25 7.22 -13.28 2.09
C PRO A 25 6.97 -14.37 1.05
N ILE A 26 7.94 -14.59 0.16
CA ILE A 26 7.87 -15.58 -0.92
C ILE A 26 8.95 -16.65 -0.69
N HIS A 27 8.60 -17.91 -0.92
CA HIS A 27 9.57 -19.00 -0.93
C HIS A 27 10.49 -18.86 -2.15
N PRO A 28 11.82 -18.83 -1.99
CA PRO A 28 12.74 -18.48 -3.08
C PRO A 28 12.69 -19.48 -4.26
N ASP A 29 12.46 -20.77 -3.98
CA ASP A 29 12.51 -21.81 -5.01
C ASP A 29 11.13 -22.10 -5.62
N THR A 30 10.04 -22.06 -4.82
CA THR A 30 8.69 -22.43 -5.27
C THR A 30 7.82 -21.23 -5.64
N CYS A 31 8.25 -20.01 -5.31
CA CYS A 31 7.49 -18.78 -5.46
C CYS A 31 6.15 -18.77 -4.70
N GLU A 32 5.97 -19.67 -3.74
CA GLU A 32 4.78 -19.73 -2.90
C GLU A 32 4.76 -18.61 -1.85
N ILE A 33 3.58 -18.10 -1.55
CA ILE A 33 3.38 -17.11 -0.50
C ILE A 33 3.46 -17.80 0.87
N LEU A 34 4.44 -17.41 1.69
CA LEU A 34 4.67 -17.96 3.02
C LEU A 34 3.84 -17.30 4.12
N GLY A 35 3.27 -16.13 3.86
CA GLY A 35 2.48 -15.39 4.84
C GLY A 35 1.44 -14.50 4.18
N THR A 36 0.18 -14.69 4.52
CA THR A 36 -0.99 -14.08 3.87
C THR A 36 -1.56 -12.86 4.58
N LYS A 37 -1.02 -12.51 5.75
CA LYS A 37 -1.59 -11.46 6.63
C LYS A 37 -1.86 -10.13 5.90
N ARG A 38 -0.96 -9.71 5.01
CA ARG A 38 -1.12 -8.47 4.26
C ARG A 38 -2.27 -8.55 3.25
N ILE A 39 -2.53 -9.73 2.68
CA ILE A 39 -3.66 -9.95 1.78
C ILE A 39 -4.97 -9.96 2.56
N GLU A 40 -4.98 -10.59 3.73
CA GLU A 40 -6.15 -10.63 4.62
C GLU A 40 -6.59 -9.21 5.05
N GLU A 41 -5.64 -8.32 5.37
CA GLU A 41 -5.93 -6.95 5.79
C GLU A 41 -6.59 -6.10 4.66
N VAL A 42 -6.37 -6.44 3.39
CA VAL A 42 -7.00 -5.76 2.24
C VAL A 42 -8.50 -6.02 2.15
N VAL A 43 -8.96 -7.18 2.66
CA VAL A 43 -10.34 -7.64 2.53
C VAL A 43 -11.35 -6.68 3.18
N GLU A 44 -10.98 -6.02 4.26
CA GLU A 44 -11.84 -5.02 4.93
C GLU A 44 -12.20 -3.89 3.97
N THR A 45 -11.22 -3.38 3.24
CA THR A 45 -11.43 -2.30 2.26
C THR A 45 -12.24 -2.80 1.05
N ILE A 46 -11.94 -3.99 0.53
CA ILE A 46 -12.70 -4.60 -0.57
C ILE A 46 -14.17 -4.77 -0.22
N ASN A 47 -14.47 -5.20 1.01
CA ASN A 47 -15.85 -5.38 1.46
C ASN A 47 -16.59 -4.05 1.67
N ALA A 48 -15.86 -2.96 1.91
CA ALA A 48 -16.45 -1.62 1.99
C ALA A 48 -16.74 -0.98 0.61
N LEU A 49 -16.33 -1.63 -0.50
CA LEU A 49 -16.49 -1.16 -1.88
C LEU A 49 -17.58 -1.93 -2.63
N ASP A 50 -18.68 -2.24 -1.97
CA ASP A 50 -19.78 -2.97 -2.57
C ASP A 50 -20.43 -2.16 -3.72
N GLY A 51 -20.72 -2.82 -4.84
CA GLY A 51 -21.25 -2.19 -6.05
C GLY A 51 -20.21 -1.46 -6.90
N ALA A 52 -18.94 -1.38 -6.51
CA ALA A 52 -17.88 -0.77 -7.30
C ALA A 52 -17.22 -1.78 -8.27
N LYS A 53 -16.57 -1.24 -9.31
CA LYS A 53 -15.60 -1.97 -10.13
C LYS A 53 -14.22 -1.75 -9.49
N ILE A 54 -13.59 -2.79 -8.95
CA ILE A 54 -12.38 -2.64 -8.15
C ILE A 54 -11.16 -3.08 -8.94
N VAL A 55 -10.24 -2.17 -9.21
CA VAL A 55 -8.93 -2.47 -9.78
C VAL A 55 -7.89 -2.38 -8.68
N VAL A 56 -7.39 -3.53 -8.27
CA VAL A 56 -6.37 -3.65 -7.22
C VAL A 56 -4.98 -3.56 -7.85
N ILE A 57 -4.13 -2.74 -7.26
CA ILE A 57 -2.72 -2.62 -7.64
C ILE A 57 -1.82 -2.77 -6.42
N SER A 58 -0.74 -3.51 -6.57
CA SER A 58 0.28 -3.71 -5.53
C SER A 58 1.64 -3.99 -6.14
N HIS A 59 2.66 -4.04 -5.28
CA HIS A 59 4.00 -4.48 -5.67
C HIS A 59 4.39 -5.74 -4.88
N GLN A 60 5.29 -6.54 -5.46
CA GLN A 60 5.90 -7.69 -4.80
C GLN A 60 7.40 -7.71 -5.06
N GLY A 61 8.19 -7.83 -3.99
CA GLY A 61 9.64 -7.96 -4.03
C GLY A 61 10.37 -6.73 -4.58
N ARG A 62 11.60 -6.91 -5.00
CA ARG A 62 12.43 -5.91 -5.67
C ARG A 62 13.03 -6.50 -6.94
N VAL A 63 13.10 -5.70 -8.00
CA VAL A 63 13.78 -6.09 -9.24
C VAL A 63 15.18 -6.66 -8.95
N GLY A 64 15.45 -7.86 -9.49
CA GLY A 64 16.70 -8.58 -9.27
C GLY A 64 16.82 -9.33 -7.92
N ARG A 65 15.72 -9.50 -7.20
CA ARG A 65 15.65 -10.35 -5.99
C ARG A 65 14.74 -11.56 -6.24
N ASP A 66 14.94 -12.61 -5.47
CA ASP A 66 14.19 -13.87 -5.59
C ASP A 66 12.71 -13.71 -5.25
N ASP A 67 12.36 -12.67 -4.49
CA ASP A 67 10.98 -12.32 -4.13
C ASP A 67 10.26 -11.47 -5.19
N PHE A 68 10.92 -11.14 -6.32
CA PHE A 68 10.33 -10.40 -7.43
C PHE A 68 9.55 -11.34 -8.35
N VAL A 69 8.26 -11.48 -8.09
CA VAL A 69 7.35 -12.36 -8.82
C VAL A 69 6.10 -11.60 -9.30
N GLY A 70 5.36 -12.21 -10.23
CA GLY A 70 4.05 -11.72 -10.67
C GLY A 70 2.99 -11.82 -9.56
N MET A 71 1.81 -11.26 -9.79
CA MET A 71 0.74 -11.16 -8.80
C MET A 71 -0.33 -12.25 -8.92
N GLU A 72 -0.15 -13.27 -9.77
CA GLU A 72 -1.17 -14.29 -9.99
C GLU A 72 -1.54 -15.07 -8.72
N GLU A 73 -0.54 -15.49 -7.94
CA GLU A 73 -0.78 -16.20 -6.68
C GLU A 73 -1.45 -15.30 -5.63
N HIS A 74 -1.10 -14.01 -5.63
CA HIS A 74 -1.77 -13.02 -4.77
C HIS A 74 -3.25 -12.88 -5.13
N ALA A 75 -3.62 -12.94 -6.41
CA ALA A 75 -5.01 -12.90 -6.84
C ALA A 75 -5.80 -14.11 -6.31
N LYS A 76 -5.23 -15.33 -6.38
CA LYS A 76 -5.85 -16.54 -5.83
C LYS A 76 -6.06 -16.44 -4.32
N GLN A 77 -5.06 -15.94 -3.59
CA GLN A 77 -5.18 -15.75 -2.15
C GLN A 77 -6.21 -14.66 -1.81
N LEU A 78 -6.24 -13.55 -2.57
CA LEU A 78 -7.21 -12.49 -2.37
C LEU A 78 -8.65 -12.97 -2.63
N GLU A 79 -8.86 -13.78 -3.68
CA GLU A 79 -10.14 -14.45 -3.97
C GLU A 79 -10.58 -15.32 -2.79
N LYS A 80 -9.67 -16.14 -2.25
CA LYS A 80 -9.93 -17.02 -1.11
C LYS A 80 -10.36 -16.28 0.13
N PHE A 81 -9.68 -15.16 0.48
CA PHE A 81 -9.96 -14.43 1.71
C PHE A 81 -11.14 -13.45 1.58
N SER A 82 -11.33 -12.84 0.41
CA SER A 82 -12.46 -11.94 0.18
C SER A 82 -13.77 -12.67 -0.09
N ASN A 83 -13.70 -13.95 -0.42
CA ASN A 83 -14.83 -14.76 -0.88
C ASN A 83 -15.58 -14.12 -2.09
N LYS A 84 -14.86 -13.28 -2.85
CA LYS A 84 -15.31 -12.63 -4.09
C LYS A 84 -14.37 -13.05 -5.22
N LYS A 85 -14.90 -13.25 -6.43
CA LYS A 85 -14.09 -13.61 -7.59
C LYS A 85 -13.09 -12.50 -7.92
N VAL A 86 -11.80 -12.85 -8.02
CA VAL A 86 -10.71 -11.95 -8.37
C VAL A 86 -10.04 -12.41 -9.65
N ARG A 87 -10.09 -11.58 -10.68
CA ARG A 87 -9.46 -11.89 -11.97
C ARG A 87 -8.07 -11.27 -12.04
N TYR A 88 -7.05 -12.08 -12.25
CA TYR A 88 -5.70 -11.61 -12.49
C TYR A 88 -5.54 -11.12 -13.93
N VAL A 89 -4.83 -10.02 -14.12
CA VAL A 89 -4.48 -9.44 -15.43
C VAL A 89 -2.96 -9.30 -15.51
N ALA A 90 -2.34 -10.09 -16.41
CA ALA A 90 -0.88 -10.15 -16.61
C ALA A 90 -0.36 -8.89 -17.36
N ASP A 91 -0.75 -7.72 -16.90
CA ASP A 91 -0.35 -6.41 -17.44
C ASP A 91 -0.58 -5.34 -16.36
N VAL A 92 0.13 -4.23 -16.43
CA VAL A 92 -0.01 -3.10 -15.50
C VAL A 92 -0.60 -1.88 -16.20
N ILE A 93 0.02 -1.43 -17.30
CA ILE A 93 -0.30 -0.16 -17.98
C ILE A 93 -0.55 -0.33 -19.48
N GLY A 94 -0.44 -1.53 -20.00
CA GLY A 94 -0.53 -1.83 -21.42
C GLY A 94 -1.97 -1.89 -21.93
N SER A 95 -2.11 -2.35 -23.15
CA SER A 95 -3.41 -2.43 -23.83
C SER A 95 -4.33 -3.47 -23.21
N LEU A 96 -3.77 -4.57 -22.67
CA LEU A 96 -4.56 -5.61 -22.03
C LEU A 96 -5.19 -5.07 -20.74
N ALA A 97 -4.40 -4.44 -19.85
CA ALA A 97 -4.92 -3.85 -18.62
C ALA A 97 -6.02 -2.82 -18.92
N GLN A 98 -5.77 -1.90 -19.85
CA GLN A 98 -6.75 -0.87 -20.21
C GLN A 98 -8.05 -1.44 -20.79
N LYS A 99 -7.95 -2.50 -21.61
CA LYS A 99 -9.13 -3.19 -22.17
C LYS A 99 -9.94 -3.86 -21.05
N GLU A 100 -9.26 -4.65 -20.22
CA GLU A 100 -9.90 -5.39 -19.13
C GLU A 100 -10.59 -4.46 -18.13
N ILE A 101 -10.00 -3.29 -17.83
CA ILE A 101 -10.60 -2.27 -16.96
C ILE A 101 -11.88 -1.68 -17.60
N LYS A 102 -11.84 -1.34 -18.89
CA LYS A 102 -13.00 -0.76 -19.60
C LYS A 102 -14.18 -1.72 -19.72
N GLU A 103 -13.91 -3.02 -19.78
CA GLU A 103 -14.92 -4.08 -19.94
C GLU A 103 -15.50 -4.58 -18.60
N MET A 104 -15.02 -4.05 -17.44
CA MET A 104 -15.49 -4.43 -16.10
C MET A 104 -16.96 -4.12 -15.89
N LYS A 105 -17.63 -5.01 -15.17
CA LYS A 105 -18.99 -4.83 -14.64
C LYS A 105 -18.95 -4.49 -13.16
N SER A 106 -20.05 -3.95 -12.63
CA SER A 106 -20.20 -3.69 -11.20
C SER A 106 -19.95 -4.97 -10.39
N ASP A 107 -19.35 -4.81 -9.22
CA ASP A 107 -18.89 -5.89 -8.32
C ASP A 107 -17.75 -6.78 -8.85
N GLU A 108 -17.19 -6.48 -10.02
CA GLU A 108 -15.99 -7.19 -10.48
C GLU A 108 -14.73 -6.64 -9.81
N ILE A 109 -13.82 -7.57 -9.52
CA ILE A 109 -12.49 -7.26 -8.97
C ILE A 109 -11.43 -7.78 -9.93
N ILE A 110 -10.50 -6.92 -10.33
CA ILE A 110 -9.30 -7.34 -11.03
C ILE A 110 -8.06 -6.95 -10.22
N LEU A 111 -7.04 -7.81 -10.26
CA LEU A 111 -5.71 -7.52 -9.76
C LEU A 111 -4.77 -7.41 -10.96
N LEU A 112 -4.16 -6.24 -11.14
CA LEU A 112 -3.11 -6.03 -12.14
C LEU A 112 -1.80 -6.67 -11.68
N ASP A 113 -0.89 -6.89 -12.62
CA ASP A 113 0.40 -7.48 -12.31
C ASP A 113 1.28 -6.55 -11.47
N ASN A 114 2.44 -7.05 -11.07
CA ASN A 114 3.38 -6.39 -10.19
C ASN A 114 3.77 -5.00 -10.72
N LEU A 115 3.42 -3.96 -9.96
CA LEU A 115 3.71 -2.57 -10.32
C LEU A 115 5.20 -2.33 -10.65
N ARG A 116 6.11 -3.08 -10.04
CA ARG A 116 7.56 -2.96 -10.26
C ARG A 116 8.04 -3.48 -11.62
N LEU A 117 7.16 -4.08 -12.43
CA LEU A 117 7.40 -4.31 -13.85
C LEU A 117 7.44 -2.98 -14.63
N CYS A 118 6.81 -1.92 -14.10
CA CYS A 118 6.95 -0.57 -14.63
C CYS A 118 8.22 0.06 -14.06
N ALA A 119 9.14 0.48 -14.92
CA ALA A 119 10.42 1.07 -14.52
C ALA A 119 10.23 2.25 -13.56
N GLU A 120 9.23 3.10 -13.81
CA GLU A 120 8.90 4.28 -13.01
C GLU A 120 8.57 3.95 -11.54
N GLU A 121 7.95 2.80 -11.26
CA GLU A 121 7.60 2.40 -9.90
C GLU A 121 8.81 2.02 -9.04
N ASN A 122 10.00 2.00 -9.61
CA ASN A 122 11.24 1.72 -8.88
C ASN A 122 11.99 2.99 -8.45
N TYR A 123 11.47 4.17 -8.76
CA TYR A 123 12.04 5.47 -8.44
C TYR A 123 11.06 6.35 -7.69
N GLU A 124 11.60 7.27 -6.90
CA GLU A 124 10.84 8.32 -6.23
C GLU A 124 10.90 9.60 -7.06
N PHE A 125 9.77 10.31 -7.14
CA PHE A 125 9.59 11.53 -7.90
C PHE A 125 9.04 12.62 -6.98
N SER A 126 9.10 13.89 -7.42
CA SER A 126 8.26 14.92 -6.84
C SER A 126 6.78 14.63 -7.09
N LEU A 127 5.87 15.27 -6.35
CA LEU A 127 4.43 15.07 -6.54
C LEU A 127 4.00 15.39 -7.97
N GLU A 128 4.51 16.50 -8.51
CA GLU A 128 4.18 16.93 -9.88
C GLU A 128 4.72 15.97 -10.94
N GLU A 129 5.96 15.50 -10.81
CA GLU A 129 6.56 14.53 -11.72
C GLU A 129 5.84 13.19 -11.66
N SER A 130 5.46 12.73 -10.47
CA SER A 130 4.68 11.50 -10.28
C SER A 130 3.40 11.50 -11.11
N ALA A 131 2.69 12.64 -11.15
CA ALA A 131 1.48 12.79 -11.95
C ALA A 131 1.73 12.71 -13.46
N ARG A 132 2.96 12.99 -13.92
CA ARG A 132 3.33 12.98 -15.34
C ARG A 132 3.90 11.65 -15.82
N THR A 133 4.08 10.69 -14.93
CA THR A 133 4.59 9.34 -15.28
C THR A 133 3.66 8.65 -16.28
N ILE A 134 4.22 7.77 -17.10
CA ILE A 134 3.47 7.00 -18.10
C ILE A 134 2.38 6.17 -17.45
N MET A 135 2.66 5.58 -16.28
CA MET A 135 1.68 4.83 -15.49
C MET A 135 0.43 5.67 -15.21
N VAL A 136 0.60 6.84 -14.62
CA VAL A 136 -0.53 7.72 -14.25
C VAL A 136 -1.24 8.23 -15.51
N GLN A 137 -0.50 8.68 -16.52
CA GLN A 137 -1.09 9.24 -17.75
C GLN A 137 -1.88 8.22 -18.57
N ARG A 138 -1.49 6.94 -18.56
CA ARG A 138 -2.22 5.89 -19.28
C ARG A 138 -3.46 5.39 -18.58
N LEU A 139 -3.49 5.49 -17.25
CA LEU A 139 -4.55 4.87 -16.45
C LEU A 139 -5.54 5.86 -15.86
N LYS A 140 -5.17 7.12 -15.62
CA LYS A 140 -5.99 8.10 -14.89
C LYS A 140 -7.42 8.25 -15.40
N ASP A 141 -7.61 8.23 -16.72
CA ASP A 141 -8.93 8.46 -17.34
C ASP A 141 -9.85 7.21 -17.29
N LEU A 142 -9.36 6.11 -16.70
CA LEU A 142 -10.12 4.88 -16.51
C LEU A 142 -10.79 4.80 -15.13
N PHE A 143 -10.49 5.73 -14.24
CA PHE A 143 -10.92 5.68 -12.83
C PHE A 143 -11.69 6.92 -12.40
N ASP A 144 -12.68 6.71 -11.57
CA ASP A 144 -13.46 7.76 -10.91
C ASP A 144 -12.89 8.17 -9.55
N LEU A 145 -12.16 7.24 -8.88
CA LEU A 145 -11.65 7.41 -7.53
C LEU A 145 -10.34 6.63 -7.34
N PHE A 146 -9.39 7.24 -6.69
CA PHE A 146 -8.18 6.58 -6.19
C PHE A 146 -8.29 6.34 -4.68
N ILE A 147 -8.01 5.11 -4.25
CA ILE A 147 -8.03 4.70 -2.85
C ILE A 147 -6.63 4.24 -2.47
N LEU A 148 -6.00 4.97 -1.55
CA LEU A 148 -4.73 4.57 -0.98
C LEU A 148 -4.97 3.75 0.31
N ASP A 149 -4.55 2.50 0.29
CA ASP A 149 -4.69 1.57 1.42
C ASP A 149 -3.39 0.81 1.71
N SER A 150 -2.29 1.55 1.72
CA SER A 150 -0.94 1.01 1.85
C SER A 150 -0.13 1.80 2.88
N PHE A 151 -0.42 1.61 4.16
CA PHE A 151 0.27 2.31 5.25
C PHE A 151 1.79 2.07 5.27
N PRO A 152 2.33 0.83 5.12
CA PRO A 152 3.77 0.58 5.15
C PRO A 152 4.58 1.32 4.10
N SER A 153 3.96 1.69 2.98
CA SER A 153 4.61 2.41 1.87
C SER A 153 4.19 3.88 1.74
N ALA A 154 3.30 4.38 2.60
CA ALA A 154 2.74 5.74 2.52
C ALA A 154 3.78 6.87 2.64
N HIS A 155 4.98 6.55 3.15
CA HIS A 155 6.09 7.50 3.28
C HIS A 155 6.89 7.71 1.98
N ARG A 156 6.61 6.94 0.91
CA ARG A 156 7.33 6.99 -0.36
C ARG A 156 6.58 7.82 -1.39
N THR A 157 7.33 8.36 -2.36
CA THR A 157 6.78 9.17 -3.45
C THR A 157 6.81 8.43 -4.79
N HIS A 158 6.53 7.12 -4.78
CA HIS A 158 6.37 6.32 -5.99
C HIS A 158 5.09 6.73 -6.75
N PRO A 159 5.05 6.62 -8.08
CA PRO A 159 3.90 7.03 -8.90
C PRO A 159 2.58 6.41 -8.49
N SER A 160 2.57 5.12 -8.13
CA SER A 160 1.38 4.42 -7.69
C SER A 160 0.82 4.89 -6.33
N LEU A 161 1.62 5.60 -5.54
CA LEU A 161 1.24 6.06 -4.19
C LEU A 161 0.75 7.50 -4.21
N VAL A 162 1.45 8.39 -4.92
CA VAL A 162 1.18 9.83 -4.87
C VAL A 162 0.74 10.41 -6.21
N GLY A 163 1.07 9.77 -7.33
CA GLY A 163 0.81 10.32 -8.67
C GLY A 163 -0.68 10.37 -9.01
N PHE A 164 -1.43 9.32 -8.71
CA PHE A 164 -2.88 9.30 -8.94
C PHE A 164 -3.62 10.29 -8.06
N ALA A 165 -3.14 10.53 -6.84
CA ALA A 165 -3.72 11.50 -5.92
C ALA A 165 -3.63 12.96 -6.42
N GLN A 166 -2.77 13.25 -7.40
CA GLN A 166 -2.67 14.58 -8.02
C GLN A 166 -3.71 14.81 -9.13
N VAL A 167 -4.33 13.73 -9.63
CA VAL A 167 -5.18 13.79 -10.84
C VAL A 167 -6.57 13.18 -10.65
N LEU A 168 -6.80 12.48 -9.55
CA LEU A 168 -8.07 11.82 -9.21
C LEU A 168 -8.57 12.27 -7.83
N PRO A 169 -9.89 12.30 -7.60
CA PRO A 169 -10.44 12.29 -6.26
C PRO A 169 -9.81 11.14 -5.46
N THR A 170 -9.41 11.40 -4.20
CA THR A 170 -8.60 10.45 -3.44
C THR A 170 -9.07 10.34 -2.00
N CYS A 171 -9.10 9.11 -1.48
CA CYS A 171 -9.35 8.85 -0.06
C CYS A 171 -8.46 7.71 0.47
N ALA A 172 -8.44 7.57 1.79
CA ALA A 172 -7.85 6.43 2.48
C ALA A 172 -8.79 5.22 2.45
N GLY A 173 -8.23 4.03 2.25
CA GLY A 173 -8.91 2.78 2.52
C GLY A 173 -8.99 2.49 4.04
N ARG A 174 -9.71 1.44 4.43
CA ARG A 174 -10.00 1.13 5.83
C ARG A 174 -8.74 0.82 6.65
N LEU A 175 -7.77 0.14 6.06
CA LEU A 175 -6.51 -0.15 6.75
C LEU A 175 -5.72 1.14 7.01
N LEU A 176 -5.53 1.97 6.00
CA LEU A 176 -4.83 3.26 6.15
C LEU A 176 -5.55 4.18 7.13
N GLU A 177 -6.87 4.26 7.06
CA GLU A 177 -7.70 5.03 7.99
C GLU A 177 -7.48 4.56 9.44
N ARG A 178 -7.54 3.26 9.70
CA ARG A 178 -7.33 2.65 11.01
C ARG A 178 -5.95 2.96 11.56
N GLU A 179 -4.90 2.77 10.76
CA GLU A 179 -3.52 3.03 11.17
C GLU A 179 -3.28 4.51 11.51
N VAL A 180 -3.79 5.41 10.66
CA VAL A 180 -3.66 6.87 10.90
C VAL A 180 -4.42 7.28 12.17
N LYS A 181 -5.65 6.78 12.37
CA LYS A 181 -6.43 7.06 13.59
C LYS A 181 -5.72 6.56 14.85
N GLN A 182 -5.13 5.36 14.81
CA GLN A 182 -4.39 4.81 15.96
C GLN A 182 -3.15 5.67 16.29
N LEU A 183 -2.39 6.06 15.27
CA LEU A 183 -1.25 6.94 15.48
C LEU A 183 -1.64 8.33 16.01
N ASP A 184 -2.71 8.91 15.47
CA ASP A 184 -3.20 10.21 15.93
C ASP A 184 -3.66 10.13 17.40
N ASN A 185 -4.37 9.08 17.78
CA ASN A 185 -4.75 8.82 19.17
C ASN A 185 -3.54 8.69 20.08
N ILE A 186 -2.52 7.92 19.68
CA ILE A 186 -1.27 7.79 20.45
C ILE A 186 -0.60 9.16 20.62
N LEU A 187 -0.51 9.94 19.57
CA LEU A 187 0.17 11.24 19.58
C LEU A 187 -0.61 12.35 20.31
N THR A 188 -1.94 12.24 20.42
CA THR A 188 -2.79 13.29 21.00
C THR A 188 -3.31 12.97 22.39
N VAL A 189 -3.60 11.70 22.70
CA VAL A 189 -4.32 11.25 23.89
C VAL A 189 -3.42 10.45 24.86
N ALA A 190 -2.25 9.99 24.41
CA ALA A 190 -1.35 9.22 25.27
C ALA A 190 -1.00 10.00 26.54
N LYS A 191 -1.30 9.39 27.70
CA LYS A 191 -0.99 9.94 29.01
C LYS A 191 0.45 9.59 29.41
N SER A 192 1.09 10.48 30.15
CA SER A 192 2.38 10.18 30.78
C SER A 192 2.22 9.13 31.89
N PRO A 193 3.13 8.16 32.02
CA PRO A 193 4.36 7.99 31.21
C PRO A 193 4.10 7.31 29.87
N PHE A 194 4.55 7.90 28.75
CA PHE A 194 4.50 7.31 27.43
C PHE A 194 5.89 6.78 27.01
N THR A 195 5.97 5.48 26.79
CA THR A 195 7.23 4.78 26.46
C THR A 195 7.22 4.30 25.03
N VAL A 196 8.24 4.71 24.25
CA VAL A 196 8.43 4.28 22.86
C VAL A 196 9.59 3.31 22.76
N VAL A 197 9.30 2.03 22.52
CA VAL A 197 10.33 0.99 22.35
C VAL A 197 10.80 0.95 20.90
N LEU A 198 12.10 1.05 20.69
CA LEU A 198 12.72 1.03 19.36
C LEU A 198 13.60 -0.18 19.19
N GLY A 199 13.45 -0.87 18.06
CA GLY A 199 14.25 -2.03 17.73
C GLY A 199 14.32 -2.28 16.22
N GLY A 200 15.28 -3.12 15.76
CA GLY A 200 15.43 -3.58 14.38
C GLY A 200 16.56 -2.91 13.59
N SER A 201 16.79 -3.37 12.35
CA SER A 201 18.01 -3.12 11.56
C SER A 201 18.13 -1.74 10.89
N LYS A 202 17.01 -1.01 10.69
CA LYS A 202 17.03 0.32 10.01
C LYS A 202 17.07 1.43 11.07
N VAL A 203 18.25 1.77 11.53
CA VAL A 203 18.45 2.71 12.65
C VAL A 203 18.16 4.17 12.26
N ASP A 204 18.57 4.61 11.07
CA ASP A 204 18.54 6.02 10.67
C ASP A 204 17.13 6.61 10.61
N ASP A 205 16.18 5.93 10.00
CA ASP A 205 14.80 6.41 9.90
C ASP A 205 14.11 6.47 11.27
N ARG A 206 14.46 5.53 12.14
CA ARG A 206 13.95 5.47 13.51
C ARG A 206 14.52 6.56 14.39
N LEU A 207 15.81 6.89 14.24
CA LEU A 207 16.44 8.01 14.95
C LEU A 207 15.79 9.35 14.59
N LYS A 208 15.36 9.55 13.34
CA LYS A 208 14.60 10.73 12.92
C LYS A 208 13.26 10.83 13.65
N ALA A 209 12.52 9.72 13.73
CA ALA A 209 11.25 9.66 14.43
C ALA A 209 11.42 9.95 15.94
N ILE A 210 12.45 9.36 16.58
CA ILE A 210 12.79 9.62 17.99
C ILE A 210 13.06 11.10 18.24
N LYS A 211 13.97 11.68 17.46
CA LYS A 211 14.32 13.10 17.60
C LYS A 211 13.10 13.99 17.53
N LEU A 212 12.12 13.64 16.65
CA LEU A 212 10.87 14.37 16.54
C LEU A 212 9.98 14.18 17.77
N LEU A 213 9.86 12.97 18.30
CA LEU A 213 9.05 12.66 19.51
C LEU A 213 9.61 13.35 20.74
N ILE A 214 10.93 13.30 20.92
CA ILE A 214 11.62 13.99 22.03
C ILE A 214 11.46 15.51 21.88
N LYS A 215 11.69 16.06 20.68
CA LYS A 215 11.55 17.51 20.42
C LYS A 215 10.13 18.01 20.67
N LYS A 216 9.12 17.17 20.47
CA LYS A 216 7.71 17.49 20.71
C LYS A 216 7.25 17.13 22.13
N GLU A 217 8.17 16.72 23.01
CA GLU A 217 7.85 16.30 24.40
C GLU A 217 6.72 15.27 24.48
N ARG A 218 6.71 14.30 23.52
CA ARG A 218 5.66 13.30 23.38
C ARG A 218 6.05 11.91 23.91
N ALA A 219 7.32 11.69 24.26
CA ALA A 219 7.80 10.43 24.83
C ALA A 219 8.57 10.70 26.11
N ASP A 220 8.18 10.05 27.21
CA ASP A 220 8.86 10.14 28.50
C ASP A 220 10.06 9.19 28.55
N HIS A 221 9.96 8.02 27.91
CA HIS A 221 11.00 7.01 27.87
C HIS A 221 11.16 6.45 26.45
N VAL A 222 12.42 6.26 26.02
CA VAL A 222 12.75 5.69 24.71
C VAL A 222 13.80 4.59 24.86
N PRO A 223 13.43 3.38 25.34
CA PRO A 223 14.35 2.25 25.34
C PRO A 223 14.67 1.82 23.89
N VAL A 224 15.95 1.61 23.63
CA VAL A 224 16.45 1.17 22.32
C VAL A 224 16.98 -0.26 22.42
N SER A 225 16.37 -1.19 21.69
CA SER A 225 16.83 -2.57 21.60
C SER A 225 17.73 -2.74 20.38
N TYR A 226 18.96 -3.20 20.61
CA TYR A 226 19.93 -3.54 19.56
C TYR A 226 19.91 -5.06 19.35
N THR A 227 19.51 -5.53 18.18
CA THR A 227 19.54 -6.95 17.83
C THR A 227 20.89 -7.43 17.30
N HIS A 228 21.84 -6.53 17.04
CA HIS A 228 23.21 -6.87 16.57
C HIS A 228 24.25 -5.96 17.23
N LEU A 229 24.66 -6.31 18.44
CA LEU A 229 25.99 -5.98 18.96
C LEU A 229 26.81 -7.27 18.95
N THR A 230 27.42 -7.58 17.82
CA THR A 230 28.65 -8.38 17.84
C THR A 230 29.77 -7.42 18.26
N LEU A 231 30.17 -7.49 19.51
CA LEU A 231 31.43 -6.92 19.91
C LEU A 231 32.54 -7.64 19.12
N PRO A 232 33.49 -6.94 18.49
CA PRO A 232 34.63 -7.60 17.91
C PRO A 232 35.36 -8.30 19.05
N THR A 233 35.44 -9.62 18.99
CA THR A 233 36.35 -10.39 19.81
C THR A 233 37.75 -10.07 19.32
N THR A 234 38.51 -9.37 20.13
CA THR A 234 39.96 -9.17 20.01
C THR A 234 40.68 -10.51 19.94
#